data_d24dc9c081badded7a98ee3d67fa60eb
#
_entry.id   d24dc9c081badded7a98ee3d67fa60eb
#
_cell.length_a   1.000
_cell.length_b   1.000
_cell.length_c   1.000
_cell.angle_alpha   90.00
_cell.angle_beta   90.00
_cell.angle_gamma   90.00
#
_symmetry.space_group_name_H-M   'P 1'
#
loop_
_entity.id
_entity.type
_entity.pdbx_description
1 polymer ?
#
loop_
_entity_poly.entity_id
_entity_poly.type
_entity_poly.pdbx_seq_one_letter_code
_entity_poly.pdbx_strand_id
1 'polypeptide(L)'
;MENLSVNPENYKILVVDDIATNVLLLKTILGKAGYRIVTATGGREALEKVESESPDLILLDIMMPDMNGYEVIERLKADERFCRIPVIFLSALHDSENIVKGFKMGASDYVSKPFNHEELITRVAHHMLSLIHI
;
A
#
# COMPACT_ATOMS: atom_id res chain seq x y z
N MET A 1 16.73 -9.77 25.50
CA MET A 1 15.36 -9.68 25.02
C MET A 1 15.31 -9.34 23.56
N GLU A 2 14.54 -10.07 22.83
CA GLU A 2 14.44 -9.83 21.40
C GLU A 2 13.62 -8.60 21.06
N ASN A 3 14.13 -7.83 20.15
CA ASN A 3 13.42 -6.70 19.63
C ASN A 3 12.66 -7.12 18.38
N LEU A 4 11.34 -7.21 18.48
CA LEU A 4 10.48 -7.59 17.37
C LEU A 4 9.96 -6.40 16.58
N SER A 5 10.46 -5.19 16.89
CA SER A 5 10.01 -4.03 16.15
C SER A 5 10.59 -4.01 14.73
N VAL A 6 9.82 -3.42 13.83
CA VAL A 6 10.24 -3.23 12.46
C VAL A 6 11.34 -2.18 12.40
N ASN A 7 12.35 -2.42 11.58
CA ASN A 7 13.38 -1.46 11.27
C ASN A 7 13.01 -0.77 9.96
N PRO A 8 12.30 0.40 10.01
CA PRO A 8 11.65 0.95 8.82
C PRO A 8 12.56 1.20 7.63
N GLU A 9 13.80 1.59 7.88
CA GLU A 9 14.72 1.90 6.77
C GLU A 9 15.05 0.69 5.91
N ASN A 10 14.74 -0.51 6.38
CA ASN A 10 14.95 -1.74 5.60
C ASN A 10 13.77 -2.06 4.69
N TYR A 11 12.69 -1.30 4.76
CA TYR A 11 11.47 -1.61 4.02
C TYR A 11 11.08 -0.47 3.10
N LYS A 12 10.60 -0.85 1.92
CA LYS A 12 10.20 0.10 0.87
C LYS A 12 8.69 0.00 0.67
N ILE A 13 8.02 1.14 0.67
CA ILE A 13 6.59 1.24 0.45
C ILE A 13 6.34 1.96 -0.86
N LEU A 14 5.51 1.37 -1.71
CA LEU A 14 5.02 2.03 -2.91
C LEU A 14 3.68 2.67 -2.58
N VAL A 15 3.59 3.98 -2.79
CA VAL A 15 2.36 4.76 -2.58
C VAL A 15 1.77 5.10 -3.94
N VAL A 16 0.54 4.67 -4.19
CA VAL A 16 -0.14 4.87 -5.47
C VAL A 16 -1.44 5.63 -5.27
N ASP A 17 -1.50 6.85 -5.80
CA ASP A 17 -2.70 7.68 -5.76
C ASP A 17 -2.59 8.68 -6.91
N ASP A 18 -3.67 8.95 -7.63
CA ASP A 18 -3.65 9.89 -8.75
C ASP A 18 -3.71 11.35 -8.32
N ILE A 19 -3.98 11.60 -7.05
CA ILE A 19 -4.02 12.96 -6.49
C ILE A 19 -2.67 13.28 -5.84
N ALA A 20 -1.94 14.22 -6.43
CA ALA A 20 -0.59 14.56 -6.00
C ALA A 20 -0.48 14.94 -4.52
N THR A 21 -1.47 15.65 -3.99
CA THR A 21 -1.46 16.05 -2.57
C THR A 21 -1.59 14.85 -1.65
N ASN A 22 -2.32 13.83 -2.03
CA ASN A 22 -2.42 12.59 -1.26
C ASN A 22 -1.09 11.85 -1.25
N VAL A 23 -0.44 11.75 -2.42
CA VAL A 23 0.88 11.12 -2.53
C VAL A 23 1.88 11.83 -1.63
N LEU A 24 1.90 13.17 -1.67
CA LEU A 24 2.82 13.95 -0.85
C LEU A 24 2.55 13.74 0.65
N LEU A 25 1.29 13.73 1.05
CA LEU A 25 0.90 13.53 2.44
C LEU A 25 1.37 12.17 2.94
N LEU A 26 1.07 11.11 2.19
CA LEU A 26 1.46 9.74 2.57
C LEU A 26 2.97 9.60 2.61
N LYS A 27 3.66 10.14 1.62
CA LYS A 27 5.12 10.12 1.58
C LYS A 27 5.71 10.82 2.81
N THR A 28 5.12 11.95 3.21
CA THR A 28 5.60 12.69 4.37
C THR A 28 5.38 11.90 5.66
N ILE A 29 4.18 11.37 5.86
CA ILE A 29 3.85 10.60 7.07
C ILE A 29 4.76 9.38 7.20
N LEU A 30 4.84 8.59 6.17
CA LEU A 30 5.58 7.33 6.20
C LEU A 30 7.08 7.55 6.17
N GLY A 31 7.53 8.58 5.46
CA GLY A 31 8.94 8.95 5.46
C GLY A 31 9.43 9.37 6.83
N LYS A 32 8.61 10.10 7.58
CA LYS A 32 8.94 10.48 8.96
C LYS A 32 8.98 9.26 9.89
N ALA A 33 8.21 8.23 9.57
CA ALA A 33 8.25 6.98 10.31
C ALA A 33 9.48 6.13 9.95
N GLY A 34 10.27 6.56 8.96
CA GLY A 34 11.54 5.94 8.61
C GLY A 34 11.53 5.06 7.37
N TYR A 35 10.39 4.81 6.76
CA TYR A 35 10.30 3.95 5.59
C TYR A 35 10.86 4.61 4.34
N ARG A 36 11.38 3.79 3.42
CA ARG A 36 11.75 4.26 2.08
C ARG A 36 10.49 4.28 1.24
N ILE A 37 10.24 5.40 0.57
CA ILE A 37 8.99 5.61 -0.17
C ILE A 37 9.26 5.75 -1.66
N VAL A 38 8.52 4.99 -2.46
CA VAL A 38 8.45 5.13 -3.90
C VAL A 38 7.02 5.50 -4.24
N THR A 39 6.81 6.33 -5.22
CA THR A 39 5.47 6.84 -5.55
C THR A 39 5.09 6.54 -6.98
N ALA A 40 3.79 6.41 -7.21
CA ALA A 40 3.20 6.30 -8.54
C ALA A 40 1.88 7.05 -8.56
N THR A 41 1.53 7.63 -9.70
CA THR A 41 0.31 8.45 -9.82
C THR A 41 -0.78 7.78 -10.66
N GLY A 42 -0.60 6.53 -11.00
CA GLY A 42 -1.60 5.75 -11.72
C GLY A 42 -1.29 4.27 -11.69
N GLY A 43 -2.23 3.46 -12.15
CA GLY A 43 -2.11 2.02 -12.11
C GLY A 43 -0.99 1.46 -12.96
N ARG A 44 -0.80 2.01 -14.16
CA ARG A 44 0.28 1.54 -15.02
C ARG A 44 1.64 1.83 -14.42
N GLU A 45 1.83 3.04 -13.94
CA GLU A 45 3.07 3.41 -13.28
C GLU A 45 3.31 2.54 -12.05
N ALA A 46 2.25 2.23 -11.32
CA ALA A 46 2.35 1.35 -10.15
C ALA A 46 2.92 -0.02 -10.53
N LEU A 47 2.41 -0.62 -11.60
CA LEU A 47 2.92 -1.92 -12.05
C LEU A 47 4.38 -1.85 -12.47
N GLU A 48 4.76 -0.78 -13.16
CA GLU A 48 6.16 -0.56 -13.53
C GLU A 48 7.06 -0.44 -12.30
N LYS A 49 6.59 0.31 -11.29
CA LYS A 49 7.36 0.51 -10.06
C LYS A 49 7.47 -0.76 -9.23
N VAL A 50 6.43 -1.59 -9.21
CA VAL A 50 6.52 -2.88 -8.54
C VAL A 50 7.64 -3.70 -9.13
N GLU A 51 7.74 -3.73 -10.45
CA GLU A 51 8.78 -4.50 -11.13
C GLU A 51 10.17 -3.91 -10.92
N SER A 52 10.33 -2.59 -11.02
CA SER A 52 11.63 -1.94 -10.95
C SER A 52 12.13 -1.74 -9.51
N GLU A 53 11.22 -1.56 -8.55
CA GLU A 53 11.59 -1.19 -7.19
C GLU A 53 11.41 -2.29 -6.16
N SER A 54 10.67 -3.34 -6.48
CA SER A 54 10.40 -4.46 -5.57
C SER A 54 9.96 -4.00 -4.18
N PRO A 55 8.83 -3.29 -4.08
CA PRO A 55 8.39 -2.79 -2.77
C PRO A 55 7.98 -3.93 -1.84
N ASP A 56 8.05 -3.67 -0.55
CA ASP A 56 7.64 -4.63 0.47
C ASP A 56 6.17 -4.52 0.81
N LEU A 57 5.56 -3.38 0.52
CA LEU A 57 4.14 -3.13 0.77
C LEU A 57 3.66 -2.07 -0.21
N ILE A 58 2.39 -2.15 -0.59
CA ILE A 58 1.78 -1.20 -1.53
C ILE A 58 0.56 -0.56 -0.89
N LEU A 59 0.53 0.78 -0.88
CA LEU A 59 -0.67 1.55 -0.58
C LEU A 59 -1.28 1.95 -1.91
N LEU A 60 -2.50 1.53 -2.17
CA LEU A 60 -3.08 1.59 -3.50
C LEU A 60 -4.46 2.21 -3.48
N ASP A 61 -4.60 3.36 -4.14
CA ASP A 61 -5.90 4.00 -4.32
C ASP A 61 -6.78 3.14 -5.24
N ILE A 62 -8.05 3.07 -4.95
CA ILE A 62 -9.00 2.31 -5.74
C ILE A 62 -9.41 3.06 -7.00
N MET A 63 -9.72 4.34 -6.85
CA MET A 63 -10.29 5.14 -7.93
C MET A 63 -9.22 5.93 -8.67
N MET A 64 -8.78 5.40 -9.83
CA MET A 64 -7.80 6.06 -10.68
C MET A 64 -8.26 5.98 -12.13
N PRO A 65 -8.03 7.03 -12.94
CA PRO A 65 -8.61 7.10 -14.30
C PRO A 65 -8.01 6.12 -15.31
N ASP A 66 -6.71 5.81 -15.22
CA ASP A 66 -6.07 4.94 -16.22
C ASP A 66 -6.31 3.47 -15.98
N MET A 67 -6.20 3.05 -14.73
CA MET A 67 -6.39 1.68 -14.31
C MET A 67 -6.73 1.72 -12.83
N ASN A 68 -7.88 1.21 -12.44
CA ASN A 68 -8.29 1.29 -11.04
C ASN A 68 -7.53 0.30 -10.17
N GLY A 69 -7.65 0.47 -8.85
CA GLY A 69 -6.90 -0.35 -7.90
C GLY A 69 -7.25 -1.82 -7.96
N TYR A 70 -8.48 -2.17 -8.33
CA TYR A 70 -8.86 -3.57 -8.47
C TYR A 70 -8.13 -4.24 -9.62
N GLU A 71 -7.98 -3.53 -10.73
CA GLU A 71 -7.23 -4.05 -11.87
C GLU A 71 -5.75 -4.25 -11.52
N VAL A 72 -5.19 -3.32 -10.76
CA VAL A 72 -3.80 -3.42 -10.32
C VAL A 72 -3.61 -4.66 -9.43
N ILE A 73 -4.46 -4.83 -8.40
CA ILE A 73 -4.31 -5.96 -7.49
C ILE A 73 -4.54 -7.30 -8.20
N GLU A 74 -5.46 -7.34 -9.17
CA GLU A 74 -5.69 -8.53 -9.95
C GLU A 74 -4.44 -8.97 -10.68
N ARG A 75 -3.74 -8.04 -11.32
CA ARG A 75 -2.50 -8.32 -12.03
C ARG A 75 -1.38 -8.75 -11.07
N LEU A 76 -1.30 -8.11 -9.90
CA LEU A 76 -0.29 -8.47 -8.91
C LEU A 76 -0.52 -9.89 -8.37
N LYS A 77 -1.77 -10.23 -8.08
CA LYS A 77 -2.09 -11.55 -7.54
C LYS A 77 -1.93 -12.66 -8.57
N ALA A 78 -1.99 -12.33 -9.85
CA ALA A 78 -1.78 -13.30 -10.92
C ALA A 78 -0.29 -13.56 -11.23
N ASP A 79 0.62 -12.76 -10.65
CA ASP A 79 2.06 -12.87 -10.92
C ASP A 79 2.75 -13.46 -9.69
N GLU A 80 3.42 -14.60 -9.88
CA GLU A 80 4.10 -15.31 -8.79
C GLU A 80 5.18 -14.47 -8.12
N ARG A 81 5.77 -13.52 -8.84
CA ARG A 81 6.81 -12.66 -8.28
C ARG A 81 6.27 -11.66 -7.27
N PHE A 82 4.99 -11.28 -7.40
CA PHE A 82 4.41 -10.15 -6.67
C PHE A 82 3.18 -10.51 -5.84
N CYS A 83 2.65 -11.70 -5.99
CA CYS A 83 1.37 -12.05 -5.37
C CYS A 83 1.38 -12.04 -3.84
N ARG A 84 2.54 -12.07 -3.23
CA ARG A 84 2.68 -12.05 -1.77
C ARG A 84 2.89 -10.67 -1.16
N ILE A 85 3.10 -9.64 -2.00
CA ILE A 85 3.27 -8.29 -1.48
C ILE A 85 1.94 -7.83 -0.89
N PRO A 86 1.92 -7.43 0.39
CA PRO A 86 0.67 -6.95 0.99
C PRO A 86 0.22 -5.65 0.34
N VAL A 87 -1.07 -5.57 0.04
CA VAL A 87 -1.68 -4.39 -0.57
C VAL A 87 -2.71 -3.85 0.41
N ILE A 88 -2.57 -2.58 0.75
CA ILE A 88 -3.54 -1.85 1.58
C ILE A 88 -4.26 -0.87 0.67
N PHE A 89 -5.57 -1.02 0.52
CA PHE A 89 -6.34 -0.08 -0.29
C PHE A 89 -6.56 1.25 0.43
N LEU A 90 -6.52 2.32 -0.34
CA LEU A 90 -6.91 3.66 0.12
C LEU A 90 -8.33 3.90 -0.36
N SER A 91 -9.25 4.12 0.55
CA SER A 91 -10.67 4.11 0.26
C SER A 91 -11.35 5.34 0.84
N ALA A 92 -12.41 5.81 0.18
CA ALA A 92 -13.23 6.87 0.73
C ALA A 92 -13.97 6.36 1.98
N LEU A 93 -14.22 7.26 2.90
CA LEU A 93 -14.98 6.96 4.11
C LEU A 93 -16.37 6.44 3.73
N HIS A 94 -16.85 5.40 4.42
CA HIS A 94 -18.16 4.78 4.21
C HIS A 94 -18.30 3.99 2.90
N ASP A 95 -17.21 3.60 2.28
CA ASP A 95 -17.25 2.85 1.02
C ASP A 95 -17.18 1.34 1.28
N SER A 96 -18.18 0.81 2.00
CA SER A 96 -18.15 -0.57 2.45
C SER A 96 -18.16 -1.61 1.33
N GLU A 97 -18.85 -1.32 0.23
CA GLU A 97 -18.88 -2.24 -0.91
C GLU A 97 -17.50 -2.42 -1.54
N ASN A 98 -16.77 -1.31 -1.69
CA ASN A 98 -15.42 -1.36 -2.24
C ASN A 98 -14.44 -2.04 -1.29
N ILE A 99 -14.63 -1.87 0.01
CA ILE A 99 -13.82 -2.54 1.01
C ILE A 99 -13.99 -4.06 0.93
N VAL A 100 -15.24 -4.53 0.90
CA VAL A 100 -15.53 -5.97 0.80
C VAL A 100 -14.97 -6.54 -0.49
N LYS A 101 -15.20 -5.84 -1.61
CA LYS A 101 -14.67 -6.28 -2.90
C LYS A 101 -13.15 -6.37 -2.87
N GLY A 102 -12.49 -5.39 -2.27
CA GLY A 102 -11.03 -5.38 -2.17
C GLY A 102 -10.49 -6.59 -1.42
N PHE A 103 -11.11 -6.93 -0.28
CA PHE A 103 -10.70 -8.11 0.48
C PHE A 103 -10.90 -9.39 -0.32
N LYS A 104 -11.99 -9.49 -1.05
CA LYS A 104 -12.24 -10.66 -1.90
C LYS A 104 -11.21 -10.80 -3.01
N MET A 105 -10.64 -9.69 -3.45
CA MET A 105 -9.61 -9.69 -4.50
C MET A 105 -8.20 -9.89 -3.94
N GLY A 106 -8.05 -9.99 -2.63
CA GLY A 106 -6.77 -10.30 -2.00
C GLY A 106 -6.08 -9.14 -1.31
N ALA A 107 -6.77 -8.02 -1.09
CA ALA A 107 -6.19 -6.93 -0.29
C ALA A 107 -5.97 -7.40 1.14
N SER A 108 -4.87 -6.93 1.73
CA SER A 108 -4.53 -7.28 3.11
C SER A 108 -5.24 -6.40 4.12
N ASP A 109 -5.57 -5.17 3.73
CA ASP A 109 -6.19 -4.20 4.64
C ASP A 109 -6.70 -3.01 3.83
N TYR A 110 -7.26 -2.02 4.53
CA TYR A 110 -7.64 -0.75 3.92
C TYR A 110 -7.40 0.39 4.91
N VAL A 111 -7.27 1.61 4.38
CA VAL A 111 -7.16 2.84 5.16
C VAL A 111 -8.13 3.84 4.57
N SER A 112 -8.93 4.47 5.42
CA SER A 112 -9.94 5.44 4.99
C SER A 112 -9.34 6.81 4.72
N LYS A 113 -9.89 7.50 3.74
CA LYS A 113 -9.64 8.93 3.53
C LYS A 113 -10.68 9.74 4.31
N PRO A 114 -10.34 10.83 4.95
CA PRO A 114 -9.01 11.42 5.11
C PRO A 114 -8.12 10.58 6.04
N PHE A 115 -6.81 10.63 5.80
CA PHE A 115 -5.88 9.75 6.48
C PHE A 115 -5.66 10.17 7.94
N ASN A 116 -5.78 9.20 8.84
CA ASN A 116 -5.38 9.36 10.24
C ASN A 116 -3.95 8.84 10.37
N HIS A 117 -3.04 9.67 10.89
CA HIS A 117 -1.62 9.34 11.00
C HIS A 117 -1.38 8.07 11.80
N GLU A 118 -1.98 7.99 12.99
CA GLU A 118 -1.77 6.85 13.86
C GLU A 118 -2.31 5.56 13.26
N GLU A 119 -3.51 5.62 12.67
CA GLU A 119 -4.11 4.46 12.03
C GLU A 119 -3.25 3.96 10.87
N LEU A 120 -2.80 4.87 10.02
CA LEU A 120 -1.98 4.54 8.86
C LEU A 120 -0.68 3.86 9.31
N ILE A 121 0.04 4.48 10.23
CA ILE A 121 1.31 3.94 10.70
C ILE A 121 1.11 2.59 11.39
N THR A 122 0.06 2.46 12.19
CA THR A 122 -0.23 1.22 12.90
C THR A 122 -0.53 0.07 11.93
N ARG A 123 -1.35 0.33 10.91
CA ARG A 123 -1.68 -0.70 9.92
C ARG A 123 -0.47 -1.11 9.09
N VAL A 124 0.32 -0.13 8.66
CA VAL A 124 1.54 -0.42 7.91
C VAL A 124 2.51 -1.24 8.76
N ALA A 125 2.75 -0.83 10.00
CA ALA A 125 3.65 -1.56 10.89
C ALA A 125 3.17 -2.98 11.16
N HIS A 126 1.86 -3.17 11.32
CA HIS A 126 1.29 -4.50 11.52
C HIS A 126 1.62 -5.44 10.36
N HIS A 127 1.44 -4.96 9.13
CA HIS A 127 1.72 -5.79 7.96
C HIS A 127 3.21 -5.99 7.74
N MET A 128 4.04 -5.02 8.11
CA MET A 128 5.49 -5.19 8.05
C MET A 128 5.96 -6.24 9.05
N LEU A 129 5.40 -6.26 10.26
CA LEU A 129 5.72 -7.28 11.25
C LEU A 129 5.37 -8.67 10.75
N SER A 130 4.27 -8.83 10.03
CA SER A 130 3.87 -10.13 9.51
C SER A 130 4.85 -10.67 8.46
N LEU A 131 5.62 -9.81 7.82
CA LEU A 131 6.65 -10.24 6.87
C LEU A 131 7.88 -10.83 7.58
N ILE A 132 8.08 -10.50 8.84
CA ILE A 132 9.21 -10.98 9.64
C ILE A 132 8.93 -12.37 10.21
N HIS A 133 7.67 -12.66 10.47
CA HIS A 133 7.25 -13.93 11.02
C HIS A 133 7.08 -14.96 9.92
N ILE A 134 8.07 -15.75 9.73
CA ILE A 134 8.01 -16.79 8.70
C ILE A 134 8.21 -18.15 9.29
#